data_1aae1ec9f4620ff4f44829649609c143
#
_entry.id   1aae1ec9f4620ff4f44829649609c143
#
_cell.length_a   1.000
_cell.length_b   1.000
_cell.length_c   1.000
_cell.angle_alpha   90.00
_cell.angle_beta   90.00
_cell.angle_gamma   90.00
#
_symmetry.space_group_name_H-M   'P 1'
#
loop_
_entity.id
_entity.type
_entity.pdbx_description
1 polymer ?
#
loop_
_entity_poly.entity_id
_entity_poly.type
_entity_poly.pdbx_seq_one_letter_code
_entity_poly.pdbx_strand_id
1 'polypeptide(L)'
;MSAKKGTSTKGTSTKGTSTKGISTKGTTEKNTPLGGCILADEPITFNENKPVTKVKVRNTGDRPIQVGSHFHFFEANRALEFDRTAAYGKRLNISSTTAIRFEPGDETEVSLIPFGGKQTLYGFNNLVDGWTGEGVVLNSERPDKLEAIRRAAARGFKSSSK
;
A
#
# COMPACT_ATOMS: atom_id res chain seq x y z
N MET A 1 31.92 -66.42 -38.31
CA MET A 1 33.27 -66.26 -37.77
C MET A 1 33.24 -65.24 -36.64
N SER A 2 33.36 -65.78 -35.62
CA SER A 2 34.17 -65.66 -34.40
C SER A 2 33.74 -64.59 -33.41
N ALA A 3 33.22 -65.12 -32.31
CA ALA A 3 32.90 -64.43 -31.06
C ALA A 3 34.17 -64.01 -30.29
N LYS A 4 34.10 -62.96 -29.47
CA LYS A 4 34.85 -62.90 -28.22
C LYS A 4 34.04 -62.19 -27.15
N LYS A 5 33.79 -62.97 -26.08
CA LYS A 5 33.31 -62.59 -24.75
C LYS A 5 34.28 -61.61 -24.08
N GLY A 6 33.79 -60.61 -23.43
CA GLY A 6 34.49 -59.77 -22.45
C GLY A 6 33.68 -59.67 -21.17
N THR A 7 34.26 -60.12 -20.09
CA THR A 7 33.75 -60.32 -18.74
C THR A 7 33.44 -58.98 -18.02
N SER A 8 32.28 -58.94 -17.37
CA SER A 8 31.83 -57.89 -16.46
C SER A 8 32.52 -58.05 -15.10
N THR A 9 33.15 -56.98 -14.62
CA THR A 9 33.56 -56.83 -13.21
C THR A 9 32.62 -55.81 -12.54
N LYS A 10 31.92 -56.29 -11.51
CA LYS A 10 31.09 -55.47 -10.62
C LYS A 10 31.99 -54.54 -9.76
N GLY A 11 31.87 -53.25 -9.94
CA GLY A 11 32.41 -52.24 -9.06
C GLY A 11 31.37 -51.86 -7.99
N THR A 12 31.74 -52.07 -6.76
CA THR A 12 30.97 -51.75 -5.56
C THR A 12 31.02 -50.23 -5.36
N SER A 13 29.88 -49.56 -5.48
CA SER A 13 29.76 -48.16 -5.21
C SER A 13 29.50 -47.92 -3.74
N THR A 14 30.50 -47.39 -3.03
CA THR A 14 30.36 -46.89 -1.67
C THR A 14 29.60 -45.56 -1.69
N LYS A 15 28.45 -45.53 -0.95
CA LYS A 15 27.66 -44.33 -0.69
C LYS A 15 28.52 -43.32 0.10
N GLY A 16 28.96 -42.28 -0.52
CA GLY A 16 29.51 -41.10 0.15
C GLY A 16 28.39 -40.30 0.82
N THR A 17 28.43 -40.24 2.14
CA THR A 17 27.54 -39.39 2.95
C THR A 17 27.95 -37.93 2.72
N SER A 18 27.10 -37.19 1.99
CA SER A 18 27.29 -35.75 1.81
C SER A 18 26.86 -35.06 3.09
N THR A 19 27.81 -34.65 3.91
CA THR A 19 27.58 -33.70 5.00
C THR A 19 27.26 -32.34 4.41
N LYS A 20 25.98 -31.93 4.53
CA LYS A 20 25.55 -30.55 4.26
C LYS A 20 26.35 -29.62 5.19
N GLY A 21 27.30 -28.90 4.64
CA GLY A 21 27.97 -27.82 5.33
C GLY A 21 26.92 -26.75 5.70
N ILE A 22 26.76 -26.56 7.00
CA ILE A 22 26.02 -25.43 7.56
C ILE A 22 26.89 -24.20 7.26
N SER A 23 26.52 -23.42 6.26
CA SER A 23 27.10 -22.09 6.03
C SER A 23 26.63 -21.19 7.16
N THR A 24 27.42 -21.08 8.21
CA THR A 24 27.27 -19.99 9.18
C THR A 24 27.65 -18.70 8.48
N LYS A 25 26.65 -17.94 7.99
CA LYS A 25 26.84 -16.53 7.64
C LYS A 25 27.37 -15.85 8.89
N GLY A 26 28.64 -15.48 8.85
CA GLY A 26 29.28 -14.71 9.91
C GLY A 26 28.53 -13.40 10.09
N THR A 27 27.80 -13.30 11.18
CA THR A 27 27.26 -12.04 11.67
C THR A 27 28.46 -11.21 12.12
N THR A 28 28.94 -10.33 11.29
CA THR A 28 29.85 -9.27 11.73
C THR A 28 29.06 -8.46 12.75
N GLU A 29 29.39 -8.62 14.04
CA GLU A 29 28.87 -7.78 15.10
C GLU A 29 29.32 -6.35 14.79
N LYS A 30 28.43 -5.58 14.14
CA LYS A 30 28.59 -4.15 13.99
C LYS A 30 28.45 -3.58 15.39
N ASN A 31 29.54 -3.07 15.93
CA ASN A 31 29.59 -2.42 17.24
C ASN A 31 28.67 -1.18 17.18
N THR A 32 27.41 -1.36 17.54
CA THR A 32 26.39 -0.33 17.45
C THR A 32 26.48 0.53 18.72
N PRO A 33 26.71 1.84 18.64
CA PRO A 33 26.77 2.69 19.81
C PRO A 33 25.42 2.71 20.54
N LEU A 34 25.45 3.05 21.83
CA LEU A 34 24.22 3.21 22.64
C LEU A 34 23.24 4.16 21.94
N GLY A 35 22.01 3.70 21.69
CA GLY A 35 20.99 4.42 20.95
C GLY A 35 21.09 4.32 19.42
N GLY A 36 22.07 3.59 18.90
CA GLY A 36 22.17 3.29 17.47
C GLY A 36 21.18 2.24 17.00
N CYS A 37 20.88 2.22 15.69
CA CYS A 37 20.00 1.24 15.05
C CYS A 37 20.81 0.29 14.18
N ILE A 38 20.49 -1.00 14.24
CA ILE A 38 20.93 -1.99 13.25
C ILE A 38 19.83 -2.07 12.19
N LEU A 39 20.13 -1.61 10.98
CA LEU A 39 19.20 -1.63 9.87
C LEU A 39 19.32 -2.98 9.14
N ALA A 40 18.20 -3.53 8.73
CA ALA A 40 18.18 -4.66 7.79
C ALA A 40 18.58 -4.17 6.41
N ASP A 41 19.29 -5.01 5.65
CA ASP A 41 19.72 -4.68 4.28
C ASP A 41 18.57 -4.84 3.26
N GLU A 42 17.51 -5.55 3.63
CA GLU A 42 16.38 -5.82 2.76
C GLU A 42 15.32 -4.71 2.88
N PRO A 43 14.73 -4.25 1.75
CA PRO A 43 13.64 -3.29 1.77
C PRO A 43 12.40 -3.91 2.42
N ILE A 44 11.70 -3.10 3.22
CA ILE A 44 10.42 -3.50 3.81
C ILE A 44 9.30 -3.24 2.80
N THR A 45 8.62 -4.31 2.38
CA THR A 45 7.41 -4.22 1.58
C THR A 45 6.19 -4.03 2.47
N PHE A 46 5.23 -3.24 2.04
CA PHE A 46 4.02 -2.95 2.82
C PHE A 46 2.80 -2.84 1.92
N ASN A 47 1.62 -3.15 2.46
CA ASN A 47 0.31 -3.07 1.79
C ASN A 47 0.12 -3.98 0.56
N GLU A 48 0.92 -5.03 0.37
CA GLU A 48 0.91 -5.90 -0.82
C GLU A 48 -0.45 -6.53 -1.12
N ASN A 49 -1.23 -6.85 -0.07
CA ASN A 49 -2.51 -7.56 -0.21
C ASN A 49 -3.72 -6.61 -0.19
N LYS A 50 -3.52 -5.29 -0.37
CA LYS A 50 -4.62 -4.33 -0.40
C LYS A 50 -4.97 -3.92 -1.81
N PRO A 51 -6.26 -3.82 -2.16
CA PRO A 51 -6.67 -3.31 -3.47
C PRO A 51 -6.21 -1.86 -3.63
N VAL A 52 -5.53 -1.59 -4.75
CA VAL A 52 -5.03 -0.26 -5.08
C VAL A 52 -5.97 0.43 -6.06
N THR A 53 -6.40 1.64 -5.72
CA THR A 53 -7.19 2.51 -6.60
C THR A 53 -6.34 3.69 -7.02
N LYS A 54 -6.19 3.93 -8.31
CA LYS A 54 -5.49 5.09 -8.85
C LYS A 54 -6.46 6.23 -9.09
N VAL A 55 -6.09 7.42 -8.67
CA VAL A 55 -6.91 8.64 -8.79
C VAL A 55 -6.03 9.78 -9.27
N LYS A 56 -6.48 10.51 -10.28
CA LYS A 56 -5.86 11.76 -10.71
C LYS A 56 -6.35 12.90 -9.85
N VAL A 57 -5.41 13.66 -9.32
CA VAL A 57 -5.66 14.76 -8.39
C VAL A 57 -5.09 16.04 -8.96
N ARG A 58 -5.91 17.06 -9.08
CA ARG A 58 -5.52 18.39 -9.52
C ARG A 58 -5.68 19.39 -8.39
N ASN A 59 -4.64 20.18 -8.13
CA ASN A 59 -4.76 21.32 -7.24
C ASN A 59 -5.29 22.52 -8.01
N THR A 60 -6.53 22.92 -7.74
CA THR A 60 -7.19 24.07 -8.38
C THR A 60 -7.11 25.35 -7.53
N GLY A 61 -6.34 25.31 -6.44
CA GLY A 61 -6.08 26.45 -5.58
C GLY A 61 -4.85 27.23 -6.02
N ASP A 62 -4.56 28.28 -5.29
CA ASP A 62 -3.41 29.18 -5.48
C ASP A 62 -2.20 28.86 -4.58
N ARG A 63 -2.33 27.84 -3.75
CA ARG A 63 -1.30 27.44 -2.76
C ARG A 63 -1.04 25.95 -2.82
N PRO A 64 0.20 25.51 -2.48
CA PRO A 64 0.50 24.11 -2.34
C PRO A 64 -0.34 23.47 -1.23
N ILE A 65 -0.82 22.27 -1.48
CA ILE A 65 -1.61 21.47 -0.52
C ILE A 65 -0.85 20.18 -0.24
N GLN A 66 -0.66 19.89 1.05
CA GLN A 66 0.00 18.66 1.48
C GLN A 66 -1.01 17.73 2.15
N VAL A 67 -0.99 16.46 1.75
CA VAL A 67 -1.87 15.42 2.31
C VAL A 67 -1.03 14.31 2.89
N GLY A 68 -1.22 14.03 4.18
CA GLY A 68 -0.50 12.97 4.90
C GLY A 68 -0.97 11.57 4.53
N SER A 69 -0.11 10.58 4.76
CA SER A 69 -0.34 9.17 4.42
C SER A 69 -1.65 8.61 4.98
N HIS A 70 -2.00 8.96 6.20
CA HIS A 70 -3.17 8.42 6.91
C HIS A 70 -4.36 9.37 6.96
N PHE A 71 -4.34 10.44 6.16
CA PHE A 71 -5.50 11.32 6.01
C PHE A 71 -6.59 10.61 5.19
N HIS A 72 -7.87 10.77 5.56
CA HIS A 72 -8.99 10.28 4.75
C HIS A 72 -9.07 11.05 3.44
N PHE A 73 -8.66 10.42 2.34
CA PHE A 73 -8.42 11.14 1.08
C PHE A 73 -9.69 11.78 0.52
N PHE A 74 -10.85 11.15 0.71
CA PHE A 74 -12.16 11.71 0.37
C PHE A 74 -12.37 13.11 0.95
N GLU A 75 -11.91 13.35 2.18
CA GLU A 75 -12.06 14.62 2.91
C GLU A 75 -10.89 15.58 2.70
N ALA A 76 -9.95 15.28 1.80
CA ALA A 76 -8.84 16.17 1.50
C ALA A 76 -9.34 17.54 1.02
N ASN A 77 -8.48 18.55 1.16
CA ASN A 77 -8.80 19.96 0.93
C ASN A 77 -9.76 20.17 -0.25
N ARG A 78 -10.75 21.07 -0.05
CA ARG A 78 -11.78 21.36 -1.04
C ARG A 78 -11.26 21.90 -2.39
N ALA A 79 -10.05 22.48 -2.41
CA ALA A 79 -9.41 22.98 -3.63
C ALA A 79 -8.76 21.86 -4.45
N LEU A 80 -8.61 20.64 -3.90
CA LEU A 80 -8.22 19.48 -4.68
C LEU A 80 -9.42 18.90 -5.42
N GLU A 81 -9.27 18.75 -6.72
CA GLU A 81 -10.25 18.17 -7.63
C GLU A 81 -9.81 16.75 -8.01
N PHE A 82 -10.64 15.78 -7.73
CA PHE A 82 -10.43 14.36 -8.03
C PHE A 82 -11.72 13.58 -7.88
N ASP A 83 -11.75 12.31 -8.27
CA ASP A 83 -12.90 11.43 -8.03
C ASP A 83 -13.01 11.10 -6.53
N ARG A 84 -13.83 11.89 -5.82
CA ARG A 84 -14.07 11.70 -4.39
C ARG A 84 -14.82 10.43 -4.10
N THR A 85 -15.71 10.00 -5.00
CA THR A 85 -16.49 8.77 -4.83
C THR A 85 -15.59 7.54 -4.80
N ALA A 86 -14.61 7.49 -5.71
CA ALA A 86 -13.59 6.44 -5.73
C ALA A 86 -12.61 6.50 -4.54
N ALA A 87 -12.42 7.68 -3.93
CA ALA A 87 -11.53 7.88 -2.79
C ALA A 87 -12.20 7.63 -1.42
N TYR A 88 -13.50 7.34 -1.38
CA TYR A 88 -14.23 7.11 -0.14
C TYR A 88 -13.67 5.91 0.64
N GLY A 89 -13.42 6.08 1.94
CA GLY A 89 -12.85 5.04 2.80
C GLY A 89 -11.38 4.69 2.52
N LYS A 90 -10.66 5.53 1.75
CA LYS A 90 -9.29 5.25 1.32
C LYS A 90 -8.30 6.30 1.80
N ARG A 91 -7.04 5.89 1.90
CA ARG A 91 -5.89 6.70 2.24
C ARG A 91 -4.78 6.54 1.21
N LEU A 92 -3.79 7.41 1.23
CA LEU A 92 -2.62 7.29 0.37
C LEU A 92 -1.83 5.99 0.63
N ASN A 93 -1.38 5.34 -0.44
CA ASN A 93 -0.50 4.18 -0.37
C ASN A 93 0.97 4.60 -0.31
N ILE A 94 1.33 5.31 0.75
CA ILE A 94 2.70 5.73 1.05
C ILE A 94 3.05 5.34 2.48
N SER A 95 4.33 5.36 2.81
CA SER A 95 4.79 5.03 4.17
C SER A 95 4.21 5.98 5.20
N SER A 96 4.02 5.48 6.43
CA SER A 96 3.58 6.33 7.55
C SER A 96 4.53 7.50 7.74
N THR A 97 4.04 8.59 8.31
CA THR A 97 4.77 9.85 8.56
C THR A 97 5.17 10.62 7.30
N THR A 98 4.88 10.11 6.09
CA THR A 98 5.12 10.82 4.84
C THR A 98 3.85 11.51 4.31
N ALA A 99 4.02 12.42 3.36
CA ALA A 99 2.92 13.15 2.74
C ALA A 99 3.23 13.44 1.27
N ILE A 100 2.18 13.61 0.46
CA ILE A 100 2.29 14.10 -0.91
C ILE A 100 1.92 15.57 -0.94
N ARG A 101 2.71 16.36 -1.65
CA ARG A 101 2.50 17.78 -1.89
C ARG A 101 1.99 17.97 -3.32
N PHE A 102 0.90 18.72 -3.45
CA PHE A 102 0.29 19.08 -4.73
C PHE A 102 0.51 20.55 -4.98
N GLU A 103 1.28 20.89 -6.01
CA GLU A 103 1.51 22.29 -6.39
C GLU A 103 0.28 22.89 -7.12
N PRO A 104 0.10 24.21 -7.08
CA PRO A 104 -0.99 24.89 -7.77
C PRO A 104 -0.99 24.59 -9.28
N GLY A 105 -2.13 24.15 -9.79
CA GLY A 105 -2.33 23.84 -11.20
C GLY A 105 -1.85 22.46 -11.67
N ASP A 106 -1.01 21.78 -10.88
CA ASP A 106 -0.49 20.46 -11.24
C ASP A 106 -1.55 19.36 -11.12
N GLU A 107 -1.46 18.38 -12.02
CA GLU A 107 -2.21 17.14 -11.97
C GLU A 107 -1.27 15.96 -11.68
N THR A 108 -1.53 15.22 -10.62
CA THR A 108 -0.70 14.10 -10.18
C THR A 108 -1.56 12.86 -9.98
N GLU A 109 -1.13 11.70 -10.51
CA GLU A 109 -1.78 10.41 -10.22
C GLU A 109 -1.27 9.86 -8.88
N VAL A 110 -2.20 9.50 -7.99
CA VAL A 110 -1.89 8.91 -6.69
C VAL A 110 -2.54 7.55 -6.55
N SER A 111 -1.88 6.69 -5.78
CA SER A 111 -2.40 5.37 -5.41
C SER A 111 -3.06 5.44 -4.05
N LEU A 112 -4.29 4.97 -3.94
CA LEU A 112 -5.08 4.91 -2.72
C LEU A 112 -5.34 3.45 -2.34
N ILE A 113 -5.39 3.20 -1.04
CA ILE A 113 -5.74 1.89 -0.46
C ILE A 113 -6.81 2.07 0.62
N PRO A 114 -7.67 1.07 0.86
CA PRO A 114 -8.65 1.15 1.93
C PRO A 114 -7.98 1.22 3.30
N PHE A 115 -8.64 1.88 4.26
CA PHE A 115 -8.24 1.84 5.65
C PHE A 115 -8.26 0.40 6.18
N GLY A 116 -7.36 0.11 7.10
CA GLY A 116 -7.34 -1.16 7.82
C GLY A 116 -8.20 -1.16 9.08
N GLY A 117 -8.20 -2.28 9.79
CA GLY A 117 -8.88 -2.43 11.07
C GLY A 117 -10.41 -2.31 10.95
N LYS A 118 -11.04 -1.59 11.87
CA LYS A 118 -12.50 -1.41 11.92
C LYS A 118 -13.04 -0.49 10.83
N GLN A 119 -12.19 0.16 10.05
CA GLN A 119 -12.56 1.10 8.98
C GLN A 119 -13.54 2.20 9.44
N THR A 120 -13.46 2.61 10.69
CA THR A 120 -14.28 3.65 11.26
C THR A 120 -13.45 4.92 11.39
N LEU A 121 -13.94 6.00 10.82
CA LEU A 121 -13.23 7.28 10.72
C LEU A 121 -14.05 8.38 11.40
N TYR A 122 -13.38 9.19 12.21
CA TYR A 122 -13.97 10.33 12.88
C TYR A 122 -13.08 11.57 12.75
N GLY A 123 -13.68 12.73 12.74
CA GLY A 123 -12.99 14.02 12.65
C GLY A 123 -12.69 14.41 11.21
N PHE A 124 -11.42 14.69 10.86
CA PHE A 124 -11.01 15.25 9.58
C PHE A 124 -11.78 16.53 9.23
N ASN A 125 -12.42 16.60 8.06
CA ASN A 125 -13.26 17.73 7.66
C ASN A 125 -14.75 17.50 7.98
N ASN A 126 -15.05 16.53 8.80
CA ASN A 126 -16.41 16.23 9.29
C ASN A 126 -17.42 15.98 8.15
N LEU A 127 -16.96 15.31 7.09
CA LEU A 127 -17.82 14.84 6.00
C LEU A 127 -18.32 13.43 6.27
N VAL A 128 -17.50 12.62 6.94
CA VAL A 128 -17.80 11.22 7.31
C VAL A 128 -17.42 11.04 8.78
N ASP A 129 -18.42 10.76 9.62
CA ASP A 129 -18.20 10.37 11.01
C ASP A 129 -18.82 8.99 11.21
N GLY A 130 -18.03 7.94 10.96
CA GLY A 130 -18.53 6.59 11.06
C GLY A 130 -17.74 5.55 10.27
N TRP A 131 -18.39 4.43 10.04
CA TRP A 131 -17.79 3.31 9.34
C TRP A 131 -17.77 3.52 7.83
N THR A 132 -16.60 3.36 7.21
CA THR A 132 -16.36 3.58 5.78
C THR A 132 -16.07 2.30 5.00
N GLY A 133 -16.14 1.13 5.64
CA GLY A 133 -15.81 -0.14 5.00
C GLY A 133 -16.81 -0.53 3.90
N GLU A 134 -16.33 -1.34 2.95
CA GLU A 134 -17.16 -1.96 1.92
C GLU A 134 -17.91 -3.14 2.54
N GLY A 135 -19.13 -2.91 3.02
CA GLY A 135 -20.03 -3.98 3.43
C GLY A 135 -20.71 -4.59 2.20
N VAL A 136 -21.03 -5.87 2.29
CA VAL A 136 -21.88 -6.56 1.30
C VAL A 136 -23.30 -6.00 1.44
N VAL A 137 -23.57 -4.88 0.81
CA VAL A 137 -24.93 -4.42 0.56
C VAL A 137 -25.19 -4.69 -0.92
N LEU A 138 -26.01 -5.70 -1.16
CA LEU A 138 -26.45 -6.11 -2.50
C LEU A 138 -26.91 -4.88 -3.30
N ASN A 139 -26.14 -4.51 -4.33
CA ASN A 139 -26.47 -3.58 -5.41
C ASN A 139 -26.97 -2.16 -5.05
N SER A 140 -26.78 -1.65 -3.84
CA SER A 140 -27.09 -0.27 -3.53
C SER A 140 -25.90 0.48 -2.93
N GLU A 141 -25.67 1.70 -3.38
CA GLU A 141 -24.71 2.59 -2.71
C GLU A 141 -25.20 2.86 -1.27
N ARG A 142 -24.26 2.87 -0.34
CA ARG A 142 -24.58 3.02 1.09
C ARG A 142 -25.16 4.41 1.36
N PRO A 143 -26.22 4.52 2.17
CA PRO A 143 -26.79 5.81 2.55
C PRO A 143 -25.76 6.77 3.13
N ASP A 144 -24.83 6.27 3.97
CA ASP A 144 -23.77 7.07 4.58
C ASP A 144 -22.80 7.66 3.56
N LYS A 145 -22.44 6.86 2.52
CA LYS A 145 -21.58 7.34 1.42
C LYS A 145 -22.29 8.41 0.60
N LEU A 146 -23.55 8.20 0.26
CA LEU A 146 -24.35 9.19 -0.48
C LEU A 146 -24.49 10.50 0.30
N GLU A 147 -24.75 10.40 1.59
CA GLU A 147 -24.84 11.57 2.46
C GLU A 147 -23.49 12.30 2.57
N ALA A 148 -22.38 11.58 2.68
CA ALA A 148 -21.04 12.18 2.68
C ALA A 148 -20.75 12.92 1.36
N ILE A 149 -21.14 12.36 0.21
CA ILE A 149 -20.98 12.99 -1.09
C ILE A 149 -21.83 14.27 -1.18
N ARG A 150 -23.07 14.23 -0.68
CA ARG A 150 -23.95 15.42 -0.62
C ARG A 150 -23.35 16.51 0.25
N ARG A 151 -22.83 16.15 1.44
CA ARG A 151 -22.15 17.10 2.33
C ARG A 151 -20.90 17.70 1.69
N ALA A 152 -20.11 16.88 0.98
CA ALA A 152 -18.93 17.37 0.27
C ALA A 152 -19.33 18.40 -0.80
N ALA A 153 -20.34 18.11 -1.62
CA ALA A 153 -20.85 19.02 -2.64
C ALA A 153 -21.40 20.31 -2.01
N ALA A 154 -22.22 20.22 -0.96
CA ALA A 154 -22.79 21.37 -0.27
C ALA A 154 -21.74 22.30 0.36
N ARG A 155 -20.58 21.73 0.78
CA ARG A 155 -19.47 22.50 1.35
C ARG A 155 -18.43 22.93 0.32
N GLY A 156 -18.69 22.74 -0.98
CA GLY A 156 -17.84 23.20 -2.08
C GLY A 156 -16.56 22.38 -2.28
N PHE A 157 -16.56 21.11 -1.87
CA PHE A 157 -15.46 20.17 -2.18
C PHE A 157 -15.55 19.75 -3.65
N LYS A 158 -14.55 20.08 -4.44
CA LYS A 158 -14.53 19.78 -5.87
C LYS A 158 -14.39 18.27 -6.11
N SER A 159 -15.16 17.75 -7.08
CA SER A 159 -15.10 16.37 -7.51
C SER A 159 -15.12 16.29 -9.03
N SER A 160 -14.27 15.42 -9.61
CA SER A 160 -14.30 15.14 -11.05
C SER A 160 -15.34 14.07 -11.41
N SER A 161 -15.86 13.32 -10.42
CA SER A 161 -17.02 12.43 -10.64
C SER A 161 -18.29 13.27 -10.79
N LYS A 162 -19.03 13.01 -11.87
CA LYS A 162 -20.36 13.57 -12.10
C LYS A 162 -21.41 12.78 -11.34
#